data_d6fd7727a6e4b41296cd56185e1e6099
#
_entry.id   d6fd7727a6e4b41296cd56185e1e6099
#
_cell.length_a   1.000
_cell.length_b   1.000
_cell.length_c   1.000
_cell.angle_alpha   90.00
_cell.angle_beta   90.00
_cell.angle_gamma   90.00
#
_symmetry.space_group_name_H-M   'P 1'
#
loop_
_entity.id
_entity.type
_entity.pdbx_description
1 polymer ?
#
loop_
_entity_poly.entity_id
_entity_poly.type
_entity_poly.pdbx_seq_one_letter_code
_entity_poly.pdbx_strand_id
1 'polypeptide(L)'
;MAPTRARASRSVFDVDDLRAWLASRSPSPSVAKTHARVIVKACAAAIGRGGDDDEVKTLRDVRFPADTLPKAVTEEICDAFSLYTTTVAHESTSRDGATTKMIVELEDGHRVEACVMRHAKGGRVTLCVSSQVGCKMGCTFCATGTLGELGNLTTGEIVEQLAHANALPGVTVRNCVFMGMGEPLNNYDAVIGACEVMCNGFGLAPSKITVSTVGVIPRMRTLTRDAPGTCLALSLHAPTQELRQKIVPTATAYKLDELMRTLDEYLASGPKMKTMIEYCVLGGVNDDERCAHQLGELLRGKEVILNLIPLNPTDTPAGHVPPKKEDVQRMLLILTKTYDIFTTVRHTMGDDIDGACGQLALKVPGEPEIEDLMSSKLPRTKATTRKSARATTTTTTTTTSSRVKSIASTERALVALSIASAALLLYSVVARRSRQRA
;
A
#
# COMPACT_ATOMS: atom_id res chain seq x y z
N MET A 1 -16.96 -3.52 -14.64
CA MET A 1 -15.64 -3.08 -15.14
C MET A 1 -15.40 -1.69 -14.60
N ALA A 2 -14.16 -1.40 -14.20
CA ALA A 2 -13.78 -0.03 -13.82
C ALA A 2 -13.97 0.92 -15.02
N PRO A 3 -14.28 2.20 -14.79
CA PRO A 3 -14.36 3.19 -15.87
C PRO A 3 -13.05 3.27 -16.65
N THR A 4 -13.13 3.39 -17.99
CA THR A 4 -11.97 3.62 -18.84
C THR A 4 -11.54 5.08 -18.69
N ARG A 5 -10.26 5.30 -18.36
CA ARG A 5 -9.68 6.63 -18.20
C ARG A 5 -9.03 7.09 -19.50
N ALA A 6 -9.17 8.39 -19.82
CA ALA A 6 -8.52 9.00 -20.98
C ALA A 6 -7.03 9.24 -20.69
N ARG A 7 -6.17 8.94 -21.67
CA ARG A 7 -4.71 9.16 -21.61
C ARG A 7 -4.21 9.60 -22.97
N ALA A 8 -3.28 10.55 -22.99
CA ALA A 8 -2.63 11.00 -24.20
C ALA A 8 -1.20 10.43 -24.30
N SER A 9 -0.50 10.32 -23.16
CA SER A 9 0.88 9.85 -23.08
C SER A 9 1.01 8.36 -22.82
N ARG A 10 2.10 7.76 -23.30
CA ARG A 10 2.44 6.34 -23.10
C ARG A 10 3.61 6.22 -22.14
N SER A 11 3.44 5.55 -21.03
CA SER A 11 4.53 5.29 -20.11
C SER A 11 5.49 4.22 -20.64
N VAL A 12 6.78 4.44 -20.54
CA VAL A 12 7.80 3.43 -20.84
C VAL A 12 7.70 2.19 -19.96
N PHE A 13 7.03 2.33 -18.81
CA PHE A 13 6.79 1.25 -17.87
C PHE A 13 5.50 0.46 -18.15
N ASP A 14 4.66 0.89 -19.09
CA ASP A 14 3.57 0.09 -19.63
C ASP A 14 4.14 -1.00 -20.55
N VAL A 15 4.68 -2.05 -19.92
CA VAL A 15 5.57 -3.02 -20.56
C VAL A 15 4.91 -3.79 -21.70
N ASP A 16 3.61 -4.03 -21.65
CA ASP A 16 2.89 -4.71 -22.75
C ASP A 16 2.71 -3.77 -23.94
N ASP A 17 2.42 -2.50 -23.71
CA ASP A 17 2.37 -1.49 -24.76
C ASP A 17 3.75 -1.26 -25.38
N LEU A 18 4.80 -1.17 -24.56
CA LEU A 18 6.18 -1.09 -25.02
C LEU A 18 6.59 -2.30 -25.86
N ARG A 19 6.23 -3.51 -25.45
CA ARG A 19 6.49 -4.74 -26.22
C ARG A 19 5.76 -4.76 -27.54
N ALA A 20 4.48 -4.36 -27.56
CA ALA A 20 3.69 -4.26 -28.77
C ALA A 20 4.32 -3.26 -29.79
N TRP A 21 4.76 -2.11 -29.31
CA TRP A 21 5.42 -1.10 -30.11
C TRP A 21 6.77 -1.61 -30.67
N LEU A 22 7.56 -2.29 -29.84
CA LEU A 22 8.84 -2.88 -30.25
C LEU A 22 8.67 -4.06 -31.21
N ALA A 23 7.54 -4.78 -31.18
CA ALA A 23 7.32 -5.94 -32.03
C ALA A 23 7.37 -5.60 -33.53
N SER A 24 6.95 -4.41 -33.93
CA SER A 24 7.04 -3.91 -35.31
C SER A 24 8.43 -3.38 -35.71
N ARG A 25 9.34 -3.26 -34.72
CA ARG A 25 10.69 -2.65 -34.85
C ARG A 25 11.83 -3.64 -34.54
N SER A 26 11.48 -4.87 -34.19
CA SER A 26 12.44 -5.90 -33.81
C SER A 26 12.36 -7.09 -34.78
N PRO A 27 13.46 -7.80 -35.01
CA PRO A 27 13.48 -8.95 -35.92
C PRO A 27 12.57 -10.12 -35.48
N SER A 28 12.24 -10.20 -34.19
CA SER A 28 11.36 -11.23 -33.66
C SER A 28 10.72 -10.79 -32.33
N PRO A 29 9.61 -11.42 -31.89
CA PRO A 29 8.99 -11.17 -30.58
C PRO A 29 9.94 -11.39 -29.40
N SER A 30 10.88 -12.33 -29.50
CA SER A 30 11.88 -12.59 -28.47
C SER A 30 12.85 -11.42 -28.31
N VAL A 31 13.29 -10.82 -29.44
CA VAL A 31 14.14 -9.62 -29.45
C VAL A 31 13.38 -8.42 -28.90
N ALA A 32 12.12 -8.23 -29.28
CA ALA A 32 11.27 -7.18 -28.74
C ALA A 32 11.14 -7.26 -27.20
N LYS A 33 10.92 -8.47 -26.67
CA LYS A 33 10.88 -8.72 -25.21
C LYS A 33 12.21 -8.39 -24.53
N THR A 34 13.33 -8.72 -25.18
CA THR A 34 14.67 -8.41 -24.66
C THR A 34 14.90 -6.90 -24.65
N HIS A 35 14.59 -6.21 -25.75
CA HIS A 35 14.70 -4.76 -25.85
C HIS A 35 13.85 -4.05 -24.79
N ALA A 36 12.58 -4.45 -24.60
CA ALA A 36 11.72 -3.88 -23.56
C ALA A 36 12.36 -3.99 -22.17
N ARG A 37 12.90 -5.17 -21.84
CA ARG A 37 13.57 -5.38 -20.54
C ARG A 37 14.81 -4.49 -20.38
N VAL A 38 15.61 -4.34 -21.43
CA VAL A 38 16.81 -3.49 -21.42
C VAL A 38 16.45 -2.03 -21.24
N ILE A 39 15.42 -1.55 -21.96
CA ILE A 39 14.92 -0.17 -21.86
C ILE A 39 14.44 0.12 -20.44
N VAL A 40 13.53 -0.70 -19.92
CA VAL A 40 12.99 -0.53 -18.55
C VAL A 40 14.10 -0.55 -17.51
N LYS A 41 15.08 -1.46 -17.64
CA LYS A 41 16.23 -1.53 -16.72
C LYS A 41 17.12 -0.29 -16.79
N ALA A 42 17.33 0.26 -17.99
CA ALA A 42 18.10 1.49 -18.17
C ALA A 42 17.39 2.68 -17.51
N CYS A 43 16.07 2.81 -17.70
CA CYS A 43 15.25 3.84 -17.05
C CYS A 43 15.30 3.73 -15.51
N ALA A 44 15.08 2.53 -14.97
CA ALA A 44 15.13 2.30 -13.55
C ALA A 44 16.52 2.59 -12.94
N ALA A 45 17.59 2.25 -13.66
CA ALA A 45 18.95 2.54 -13.22
C ALA A 45 19.30 4.03 -13.29
N ALA A 46 18.74 4.77 -14.24
CA ALA A 46 18.91 6.21 -14.34
C ALA A 46 18.24 6.94 -13.17
N ILE A 47 16.99 6.58 -12.84
CA ILE A 47 16.21 7.13 -11.72
C ILE A 47 16.94 6.92 -10.38
N GLY A 48 17.48 5.72 -10.14
CA GLY A 48 18.16 5.37 -8.88
C GLY A 48 19.55 5.98 -8.70
N ARG A 49 20.09 6.68 -9.72
CA ARG A 49 21.40 7.35 -9.67
C ARG A 49 21.32 8.85 -9.42
N GLY A 50 20.11 9.43 -9.38
CA GLY A 50 19.90 10.84 -9.14
C GLY A 50 20.51 11.26 -7.79
N GLY A 51 21.78 11.70 -7.82
CA GLY A 51 22.36 12.54 -6.78
C GLY A 51 21.95 13.98 -7.10
N ASP A 52 22.14 14.88 -6.16
CA ASP A 52 21.59 16.24 -6.13
C ASP A 52 21.74 17.12 -7.41
N ASP A 53 22.53 16.72 -8.39
CA ASP A 53 22.84 17.55 -9.58
C ASP A 53 22.29 17.04 -10.92
N ASP A 54 21.80 15.78 -11.04
CA ASP A 54 21.36 15.18 -12.32
C ASP A 54 19.97 14.50 -12.20
N GLU A 55 18.91 15.27 -12.00
CA GLU A 55 17.54 14.74 -11.99
C GLU A 55 17.13 14.26 -13.39
N VAL A 56 16.87 12.96 -13.53
CA VAL A 56 16.42 12.33 -14.77
C VAL A 56 14.92 12.59 -14.95
N LYS A 57 14.55 13.45 -15.89
CA LYS A 57 13.15 13.88 -16.13
C LYS A 57 12.51 13.26 -17.37
N THR A 58 13.32 12.94 -18.36
CA THR A 58 12.84 12.46 -19.66
C THR A 58 13.60 11.23 -20.11
N LEU A 59 13.08 10.54 -21.12
CA LEU A 59 13.79 9.42 -21.75
C LEU A 59 15.09 9.85 -22.47
N ARG A 60 15.21 11.12 -22.84
CA ARG A 60 16.42 11.65 -23.45
C ARG A 60 17.59 11.78 -22.49
N ASP A 61 17.31 11.80 -21.17
CA ASP A 61 18.30 11.81 -20.09
C ASP A 61 18.82 10.40 -19.77
N VAL A 62 18.14 9.35 -20.30
CA VAL A 62 18.50 7.95 -20.05
C VAL A 62 19.58 7.48 -21.02
N ARG A 63 20.65 6.90 -20.49
CA ARG A 63 21.69 6.27 -21.32
C ARG A 63 21.31 4.82 -21.63
N PHE A 64 20.89 4.58 -22.86
CA PHE A 64 20.58 3.23 -23.34
C PHE A 64 21.88 2.51 -23.82
N PRO A 65 22.03 1.19 -23.59
CA PRO A 65 23.20 0.44 -24.01
C PRO A 65 23.19 0.25 -25.55
N ALA A 66 24.16 0.86 -26.22
CA ALA A 66 24.28 0.89 -27.69
C ALA A 66 24.64 -0.47 -28.32
N ASP A 67 25.19 -1.39 -27.53
CA ASP A 67 25.51 -2.76 -27.94
C ASP A 67 24.27 -3.66 -28.04
N THR A 68 23.19 -3.29 -27.38
CA THR A 68 21.95 -4.10 -27.29
C THR A 68 20.80 -3.45 -28.05
N LEU A 69 20.70 -2.10 -28.03
CA LEU A 69 19.60 -1.36 -28.64
C LEU A 69 20.07 -0.59 -29.85
N PRO A 70 19.44 -0.79 -31.04
CA PRO A 70 19.72 0.01 -32.22
C PRO A 70 19.48 1.49 -31.96
N LYS A 71 20.36 2.36 -32.48
CA LYS A 71 20.24 3.81 -32.28
C LYS A 71 18.90 4.37 -32.76
N ALA A 72 18.39 3.90 -33.89
CA ALA A 72 17.08 4.30 -34.41
C ALA A 72 15.94 4.00 -33.37
N VAL A 73 15.99 2.83 -32.74
CA VAL A 73 14.98 2.47 -31.69
C VAL A 73 15.09 3.38 -30.49
N THR A 74 16.29 3.76 -30.05
CA THR A 74 16.50 4.65 -28.91
C THR A 74 16.11 6.11 -29.21
N GLU A 75 16.18 6.55 -30.43
CA GLU A 75 15.70 7.86 -30.86
C GLU A 75 14.16 7.88 -30.95
N GLU A 76 13.57 6.89 -31.63
CA GLU A 76 12.12 6.79 -31.79
C GLU A 76 11.36 6.59 -30.47
N ILE A 77 11.94 5.88 -29.50
CA ILE A 77 11.27 5.64 -28.21
C ILE A 77 11.11 6.93 -27.40
N CYS A 78 12.07 7.86 -27.51
CA CYS A 78 11.99 9.17 -26.85
C CYS A 78 10.85 10.06 -27.37
N ASP A 79 10.38 9.79 -28.59
CA ASP A 79 9.24 10.50 -29.18
C ASP A 79 7.92 9.76 -28.96
N ALA A 80 7.97 8.42 -28.80
CA ALA A 80 6.78 7.56 -28.67
C ALA A 80 6.33 7.32 -27.23
N PHE A 81 7.22 7.48 -26.25
CA PHE A 81 6.96 7.20 -24.84
C PHE A 81 7.49 8.32 -23.93
N SER A 82 6.96 8.36 -22.72
CA SER A 82 7.41 9.24 -21.63
C SER A 82 8.02 8.41 -20.50
N LEU A 83 9.02 8.97 -19.82
CA LEU A 83 9.58 8.38 -18.59
C LEU A 83 8.58 8.46 -17.46
N TYR A 84 7.87 9.59 -17.36
CA TYR A 84 6.78 9.83 -16.42
C TYR A 84 5.55 10.32 -17.17
N THR A 85 4.39 9.74 -16.86
CA THR A 85 3.06 10.20 -17.25
C THR A 85 2.30 10.75 -16.04
N THR A 86 2.92 10.69 -14.86
CA THR A 86 2.40 11.16 -13.60
C THR A 86 3.34 12.19 -12.97
N THR A 87 2.81 13.01 -12.07
CA THR A 87 3.59 14.01 -11.31
C THR A 87 3.32 13.90 -9.82
N VAL A 88 4.29 14.22 -8.98
CA VAL A 88 4.08 14.35 -7.55
C VAL A 88 3.51 15.74 -7.28
N ALA A 89 2.20 15.81 -7.01
CA ALA A 89 1.50 17.06 -6.73
C ALA A 89 1.77 17.58 -5.31
N HIS A 90 1.99 16.67 -4.34
CA HIS A 90 2.25 17.04 -2.97
C HIS A 90 3.03 15.96 -2.23
N GLU A 91 3.93 16.37 -1.33
CA GLU A 91 4.67 15.51 -0.42
C GLU A 91 4.47 15.96 1.03
N SER A 92 4.23 15.01 1.92
CA SER A 92 4.16 15.23 3.35
C SER A 92 5.05 14.23 4.07
N THR A 93 5.93 14.69 4.95
CA THR A 93 6.79 13.82 5.74
C THR A 93 6.40 13.89 7.21
N SER A 94 6.26 12.72 7.86
CA SER A 94 5.94 12.59 9.28
C SER A 94 6.99 13.27 10.15
N ARG A 95 6.60 13.71 11.35
CA ARG A 95 7.48 14.44 12.27
C ARG A 95 8.74 13.69 12.66
N ASP A 96 8.68 12.37 12.69
CA ASP A 96 9.81 11.48 12.96
C ASP A 96 10.68 11.20 11.72
N GLY A 97 10.30 11.71 10.53
CA GLY A 97 10.96 11.45 9.25
C GLY A 97 10.80 10.02 8.73
N ALA A 98 10.06 9.17 9.42
CA ALA A 98 9.95 7.75 9.09
C ALA A 98 9.03 7.49 7.90
N THR A 99 8.04 8.34 7.65
CA THR A 99 7.09 8.18 6.55
C THR A 99 7.02 9.43 5.68
N THR A 100 7.05 9.24 4.37
CA THR A 100 6.70 10.30 3.39
C THR A 100 5.51 9.83 2.58
N LYS A 101 4.42 10.59 2.61
CA LYS A 101 3.25 10.42 1.76
C LYS A 101 3.40 11.28 0.51
N MET A 102 3.21 10.70 -0.65
CA MET A 102 3.18 11.38 -1.94
C MET A 102 1.75 11.34 -2.49
N ILE A 103 1.24 12.47 -2.93
CA ILE A 103 0.04 12.55 -3.76
C ILE A 103 0.51 12.62 -5.20
N VAL A 104 0.19 11.58 -5.95
CA VAL A 104 0.57 11.41 -7.34
C VAL A 104 -0.61 11.78 -8.23
N GLU A 105 -0.44 12.82 -9.04
CA GLU A 105 -1.43 13.28 -10.00
C GLU A 105 -1.22 12.57 -11.34
N LEU A 106 -2.30 12.06 -11.88
CA LEU A 106 -2.36 11.33 -13.14
C LEU A 106 -2.71 12.30 -14.28
N GLU A 107 -2.39 11.94 -15.51
CA GLU A 107 -2.59 12.81 -16.69
C GLU A 107 -4.04 13.29 -16.88
N ASP A 108 -5.01 12.51 -16.45
CA ASP A 108 -6.43 12.86 -16.51
C ASP A 108 -6.94 13.69 -15.32
N GLY A 109 -6.02 14.15 -14.46
CA GLY A 109 -6.32 14.98 -13.28
C GLY A 109 -6.79 14.20 -12.06
N HIS A 110 -6.92 12.87 -12.13
CA HIS A 110 -7.14 12.07 -10.93
C HIS A 110 -5.86 12.00 -10.09
N ARG A 111 -6.03 11.70 -8.79
CA ARG A 111 -4.93 11.60 -7.84
C ARG A 111 -4.97 10.26 -7.11
N VAL A 112 -3.80 9.76 -6.76
CA VAL A 112 -3.62 8.60 -5.87
C VAL A 112 -2.53 8.89 -4.86
N GLU A 113 -2.48 8.12 -3.78
CA GLU A 113 -1.50 8.28 -2.72
C GLU A 113 -0.54 7.09 -2.68
N ALA A 114 0.72 7.38 -2.45
CA ALA A 114 1.76 6.38 -2.17
C ALA A 114 2.53 6.77 -0.90
N CYS A 115 2.95 5.79 -0.10
CA CYS A 115 3.65 6.04 1.17
C CYS A 115 5.00 5.33 1.20
N VAL A 116 6.07 6.11 1.40
CA VAL A 116 7.44 5.63 1.62
C VAL A 116 7.67 5.49 3.11
N MET A 117 7.93 4.26 3.58
CA MET A 117 8.18 3.97 5.00
C MET A 117 9.63 3.55 5.20
N ARG A 118 10.36 4.29 6.05
CA ARG A 118 11.77 4.06 6.40
C ARG A 118 11.83 3.36 7.75
N HIS A 119 12.24 2.09 7.75
CA HIS A 119 12.31 1.30 8.99
C HIS A 119 13.64 1.53 9.70
N ALA A 120 13.59 1.96 10.97
CA ALA A 120 14.77 2.23 11.79
C ALA A 120 15.70 1.01 11.94
N LYS A 121 15.13 -0.21 12.00
CA LYS A 121 15.93 -1.45 12.05
C LYS A 121 16.28 -1.91 10.62
N GLY A 122 17.58 -1.92 10.30
CA GLY A 122 18.11 -2.49 9.06
C GLY A 122 18.03 -1.60 7.82
N GLY A 123 17.69 -0.30 7.95
CA GLY A 123 17.69 0.65 6.83
C GLY A 123 16.76 0.28 5.66
N ARG A 124 15.78 -0.60 5.91
CA ARG A 124 14.83 -1.04 4.88
C ARG A 124 13.82 0.07 4.58
N VAL A 125 13.64 0.35 3.29
CA VAL A 125 12.55 1.22 2.81
C VAL A 125 11.47 0.36 2.18
N THR A 126 10.22 0.57 2.62
CA THR A 126 9.02 -0.05 2.07
C THR A 126 8.19 1.01 1.38
N LEU A 127 7.74 0.73 0.15
CA LEU A 127 6.78 1.56 -0.56
C LEU A 127 5.40 0.89 -0.52
N CYS A 128 4.40 1.64 -0.10
CA CYS A 128 2.99 1.29 -0.22
C CYS A 128 2.44 1.98 -1.49
N VAL A 129 2.01 1.18 -2.48
CA VAL A 129 1.52 1.69 -3.77
C VAL A 129 0.02 1.50 -3.90
N SER A 130 -0.60 2.43 -4.63
CA SER A 130 -1.99 2.36 -5.08
C SER A 130 -2.10 1.60 -6.40
N SER A 131 -3.23 0.91 -6.60
CA SER A 131 -3.54 0.15 -7.81
C SER A 131 -4.77 0.67 -8.56
N GLN A 132 -5.60 1.49 -7.91
CA GLN A 132 -6.81 2.08 -8.48
C GLN A 132 -6.98 3.52 -7.97
N VAL A 133 -7.77 4.31 -8.68
CA VAL A 133 -8.30 5.59 -8.19
C VAL A 133 -9.56 5.26 -7.38
N GLY A 134 -9.48 5.42 -6.05
CA GLY A 134 -10.53 4.96 -5.14
C GLY A 134 -10.60 3.44 -4.99
N CYS A 135 -11.67 2.91 -4.38
CA CYS A 135 -11.86 1.48 -4.14
C CYS A 135 -13.33 1.12 -3.97
N LYS A 136 -13.83 0.14 -4.75
CA LYS A 136 -15.23 -0.33 -4.62
C LYS A 136 -15.47 -1.34 -3.51
N MET A 137 -14.42 -1.77 -2.80
CA MET A 137 -14.59 -2.80 -1.77
C MET A 137 -15.45 -2.31 -0.60
N GLY A 138 -15.47 -1.01 -0.33
CA GLY A 138 -16.35 -0.39 0.66
C GLY A 138 -16.06 -0.86 2.09
N CYS A 139 -14.82 -1.26 2.40
CA CYS A 139 -14.43 -1.63 3.76
C CYS A 139 -14.76 -0.49 4.72
N THR A 140 -15.57 -0.76 5.74
CA THR A 140 -16.19 0.26 6.58
C THR A 140 -15.21 1.05 7.44
N PHE A 141 -13.98 0.56 7.57
CA PHE A 141 -12.89 1.18 8.33
C PHE A 141 -11.88 1.94 7.45
N CYS A 142 -12.06 1.93 6.11
CA CYS A 142 -11.07 2.45 5.17
C CYS A 142 -11.58 3.72 4.47
N ALA A 143 -10.86 4.83 4.60
CA ALA A 143 -11.22 6.09 3.97
C ALA A 143 -11.27 5.98 2.43
N THR A 144 -10.34 5.25 1.80
CA THR A 144 -10.39 4.99 0.35
C THR A 144 -11.69 4.29 -0.09
N GLY A 145 -12.26 3.45 0.79
CA GLY A 145 -13.51 2.74 0.52
C GLY A 145 -14.74 3.65 0.38
N THR A 146 -14.68 4.86 0.90
CA THR A 146 -15.76 5.87 0.78
C THR A 146 -15.74 6.59 -0.56
N LEU A 147 -14.61 6.56 -1.28
CA LEU A 147 -14.45 7.27 -2.56
C LEU A 147 -15.11 6.53 -3.75
N GLY A 148 -15.46 5.26 -3.59
CA GLY A 148 -15.88 4.41 -4.71
C GLY A 148 -14.73 4.09 -5.67
N GLU A 149 -15.02 3.45 -6.82
CA GLU A 149 -14.03 3.11 -7.85
C GLU A 149 -14.16 4.08 -9.03
N LEU A 150 -13.17 4.94 -9.24
CA LEU A 150 -13.13 5.93 -10.31
C LEU A 150 -12.33 5.46 -11.52
N GLY A 151 -11.43 4.50 -11.36
CA GLY A 151 -10.66 3.90 -12.46
C GLY A 151 -9.50 3.03 -12.02
N ASN A 152 -9.01 2.22 -12.96
CA ASN A 152 -7.80 1.42 -12.79
C ASN A 152 -6.56 2.23 -13.16
N LEU A 153 -5.47 2.04 -12.43
CA LEU A 153 -4.14 2.51 -12.84
C LEU A 153 -3.58 1.59 -13.94
N THR A 154 -2.74 2.14 -14.83
CA THR A 154 -1.93 1.31 -15.71
C THR A 154 -0.76 0.69 -14.97
N THR A 155 -0.08 -0.26 -15.62
CA THR A 155 1.24 -0.75 -15.19
C THR A 155 2.20 0.41 -14.99
N GLY A 156 2.27 1.36 -15.94
CA GLY A 156 3.13 2.54 -15.86
C GLY A 156 2.82 3.40 -14.65
N GLU A 157 1.57 3.82 -14.46
CA GLU A 157 1.13 4.65 -13.32
C GLU A 157 1.39 3.98 -11.96
N ILE A 158 1.33 2.64 -11.87
CA ILE A 158 1.71 1.91 -10.66
C ILE A 158 3.22 1.96 -10.44
N VAL A 159 4.01 1.70 -11.49
CA VAL A 159 5.47 1.66 -11.42
C VAL A 159 6.07 3.04 -11.21
N GLU A 160 5.46 4.07 -11.75
CA GLU A 160 5.91 5.45 -11.57
C GLU A 160 5.85 5.91 -10.11
N GLN A 161 4.96 5.35 -9.28
CA GLN A 161 4.99 5.58 -7.82
C GLN A 161 6.31 5.08 -7.20
N LEU A 162 6.84 3.95 -7.69
CA LEU A 162 8.16 3.45 -7.28
C LEU A 162 9.29 4.33 -7.84
N ALA A 163 9.16 4.81 -9.06
CA ALA A 163 10.12 5.71 -9.69
C ALA A 163 10.22 7.03 -8.91
N HIS A 164 9.08 7.66 -8.62
CA HIS A 164 9.02 8.88 -7.78
C HIS A 164 9.59 8.64 -6.37
N ALA A 165 9.28 7.52 -5.74
CA ALA A 165 9.83 7.18 -4.42
C ALA A 165 11.36 7.06 -4.44
N ASN A 166 11.93 6.43 -5.49
CA ASN A 166 13.37 6.29 -5.63
C ASN A 166 14.08 7.59 -6.05
N ALA A 167 13.35 8.59 -6.56
CA ALA A 167 13.87 9.92 -6.84
C ALA A 167 14.00 10.78 -5.56
N LEU A 168 13.34 10.38 -4.45
CA LEU A 168 13.50 11.08 -3.17
C LEU A 168 14.94 10.94 -2.62
N PRO A 169 15.52 11.99 -2.04
CA PRO A 169 16.88 11.98 -1.50
C PRO A 169 17.11 10.85 -0.49
N GLY A 170 18.14 10.05 -0.71
CA GLY A 170 18.53 8.95 0.17
C GLY A 170 17.56 7.78 0.24
N VAL A 171 16.56 7.71 -0.64
CA VAL A 171 15.59 6.61 -0.72
C VAL A 171 16.03 5.56 -1.74
N THR A 172 16.07 4.31 -1.30
CA THR A 172 16.16 3.14 -2.18
C THR A 172 15.12 2.13 -1.71
N VAL A 173 14.05 2.00 -2.46
CA VAL A 173 12.96 1.07 -2.11
C VAL A 173 13.46 -0.37 -2.24
N ARG A 174 13.29 -1.15 -1.16
CA ARG A 174 13.69 -2.56 -1.09
C ARG A 174 12.51 -3.51 -0.89
N ASN A 175 11.32 -2.96 -0.65
CA ASN A 175 10.10 -3.71 -0.41
C ASN A 175 8.91 -2.91 -0.93
N CYS A 176 7.99 -3.56 -1.64
CA CYS A 176 6.80 -2.92 -2.18
C CYS A 176 5.55 -3.68 -1.72
N VAL A 177 4.53 -2.95 -1.27
CA VAL A 177 3.27 -3.54 -0.84
C VAL A 177 2.10 -2.86 -1.56
N PHE A 178 1.24 -3.63 -2.19
CA PHE A 178 0.00 -3.16 -2.81
C PHE A 178 -1.08 -3.06 -1.73
N MET A 179 -0.96 -2.04 -0.88
CA MET A 179 -1.84 -1.78 0.28
C MET A 179 -2.30 -0.31 0.32
N GLY A 180 -2.08 0.45 -0.75
CA GLY A 180 -2.58 1.79 -0.95
C GLY A 180 -4.03 1.80 -1.41
N MET A 181 -4.38 2.71 -2.30
CA MET A 181 -5.75 2.82 -2.82
C MET A 181 -6.06 1.70 -3.82
N GLY A 182 -7.26 1.09 -3.68
CA GLY A 182 -7.76 0.08 -4.59
C GLY A 182 -7.67 -1.37 -4.08
N GLU A 183 -8.35 -2.27 -4.83
CA GLU A 183 -8.21 -3.72 -4.69
C GLU A 183 -7.32 -4.22 -5.85
N PRO A 184 -6.09 -4.66 -5.57
CA PRO A 184 -5.13 -5.01 -6.62
C PRO A 184 -5.64 -6.10 -7.57
N LEU A 185 -6.37 -7.09 -7.06
CA LEU A 185 -6.86 -8.18 -7.89
C LEU A 185 -8.05 -7.81 -8.78
N ASN A 186 -8.65 -6.61 -8.60
CA ASN A 186 -9.60 -6.04 -9.56
C ASN A 186 -8.89 -5.33 -10.72
N ASN A 187 -7.63 -4.94 -10.53
CA ASN A 187 -6.76 -4.39 -11.57
C ASN A 187 -5.62 -5.36 -11.91
N TYR A 188 -5.99 -6.62 -12.10
CA TYR A 188 -5.07 -7.76 -12.10
C TYR A 188 -3.91 -7.62 -13.09
N ASP A 189 -4.23 -7.39 -14.37
CA ASP A 189 -3.23 -7.42 -15.44
C ASP A 189 -2.18 -6.31 -15.26
N ALA A 190 -2.60 -5.11 -14.86
CA ALA A 190 -1.70 -4.01 -14.56
C ALA A 190 -0.83 -4.28 -13.32
N VAL A 191 -1.38 -4.92 -12.30
CA VAL A 191 -0.63 -5.32 -11.09
C VAL A 191 0.41 -6.39 -11.42
N ILE A 192 0.08 -7.39 -12.24
CA ILE A 192 1.04 -8.41 -12.68
C ILE A 192 2.16 -7.78 -13.51
N GLY A 193 1.81 -6.89 -14.46
CA GLY A 193 2.79 -6.13 -15.23
C GLY A 193 3.70 -5.28 -14.34
N ALA A 194 3.14 -4.61 -13.32
CA ALA A 194 3.92 -3.84 -12.37
C ALA A 194 4.88 -4.72 -11.54
N CYS A 195 4.44 -5.89 -11.08
CA CYS A 195 5.32 -6.86 -10.40
C CYS A 195 6.48 -7.28 -11.32
N GLU A 196 6.20 -7.54 -12.60
CA GLU A 196 7.24 -7.88 -13.59
C GLU A 196 8.27 -6.74 -13.74
N VAL A 197 7.81 -5.51 -13.91
CA VAL A 197 8.68 -4.33 -14.09
C VAL A 197 9.48 -4.05 -12.83
N MET A 198 8.87 -4.12 -11.65
CA MET A 198 9.55 -3.95 -10.36
C MET A 198 10.67 -4.98 -10.16
N CYS A 199 10.45 -6.23 -10.58
CA CYS A 199 11.48 -7.28 -10.51
C CYS A 199 12.58 -7.08 -11.57
N ASN A 200 12.21 -6.98 -12.84
CA ASN A 200 13.15 -7.02 -13.96
C ASN A 200 13.84 -5.66 -14.23
N GLY A 201 13.15 -4.55 -13.92
CA GLY A 201 13.66 -3.19 -14.06
C GLY A 201 14.37 -2.70 -12.82
N PHE A 202 13.64 -2.61 -11.71
CA PHE A 202 14.13 -2.04 -10.45
C PHE A 202 14.89 -3.03 -9.57
N GLY A 203 14.92 -4.32 -9.93
CA GLY A 203 15.69 -5.34 -9.22
C GLY A 203 15.12 -5.73 -7.85
N LEU A 204 13.82 -5.51 -7.61
CA LEU A 204 13.16 -6.03 -6.43
C LEU A 204 13.05 -7.55 -6.52
N ALA A 205 13.47 -8.27 -5.48
CA ALA A 205 13.21 -9.70 -5.44
C ALA A 205 11.68 -9.94 -5.35
N PRO A 206 11.10 -10.93 -6.04
CA PRO A 206 9.66 -11.22 -5.99
C PRO A 206 9.14 -11.34 -4.55
N SER A 207 9.91 -11.97 -3.65
CA SER A 207 9.59 -12.10 -2.21
C SER A 207 9.58 -10.77 -1.43
N LYS A 208 9.91 -9.67 -2.07
CA LYS A 208 9.84 -8.30 -1.52
C LYS A 208 8.65 -7.51 -2.08
N ILE A 209 7.84 -8.14 -2.90
CA ILE A 209 6.59 -7.58 -3.41
C ILE A 209 5.45 -8.36 -2.74
N THR A 210 4.52 -7.62 -2.12
CA THR A 210 3.35 -8.20 -1.46
C THR A 210 2.09 -7.67 -2.13
N VAL A 211 1.26 -8.56 -2.65
CA VAL A 211 -0.07 -8.23 -3.17
C VAL A 211 -1.10 -8.51 -2.09
N SER A 212 -1.76 -7.44 -1.62
CA SER A 212 -2.84 -7.55 -0.63
C SER A 212 -4.20 -7.61 -1.33
N THR A 213 -5.11 -8.43 -0.82
CA THR A 213 -6.46 -8.56 -1.38
C THR A 213 -7.47 -8.91 -0.32
N VAL A 214 -8.70 -8.42 -0.48
CA VAL A 214 -9.84 -8.88 0.32
C VAL A 214 -10.31 -10.28 -0.10
N GLY A 215 -9.74 -10.87 -1.17
CA GLY A 215 -10.06 -12.22 -1.58
C GLY A 215 -10.87 -12.31 -2.86
N VAL A 216 -10.37 -11.75 -3.95
CA VAL A 216 -10.92 -11.96 -5.31
C VAL A 216 -10.49 -13.35 -5.78
N ILE A 217 -11.28 -14.36 -5.40
CA ILE A 217 -10.94 -15.80 -5.51
C ILE A 217 -10.42 -16.22 -6.89
N PRO A 218 -11.06 -15.88 -8.04
CA PRO A 218 -10.57 -16.31 -9.35
C PRO A 218 -9.14 -15.85 -9.63
N ARG A 219 -8.77 -14.65 -9.16
CA ARG A 219 -7.44 -14.07 -9.37
C ARG A 219 -6.42 -14.55 -8.33
N MET A 220 -6.85 -14.86 -7.12
CA MET A 220 -5.97 -15.50 -6.13
C MET A 220 -5.42 -16.85 -6.64
N ARG A 221 -6.27 -17.66 -7.31
CA ARG A 221 -5.88 -18.97 -7.87
C ARG A 221 -4.83 -18.88 -8.98
N THR A 222 -4.75 -17.75 -9.68
CA THR A 222 -3.79 -17.58 -10.79
C THR A 222 -2.53 -16.84 -10.37
N LEU A 223 -2.53 -16.18 -9.22
CA LEU A 223 -1.45 -15.29 -8.79
C LEU A 223 -0.08 -15.98 -8.70
N THR A 224 -0.01 -17.23 -8.21
CA THR A 224 1.26 -17.98 -8.10
C THR A 224 1.87 -18.29 -9.45
N ARG A 225 1.04 -18.49 -10.49
CA ARG A 225 1.50 -18.71 -11.86
C ARG A 225 1.92 -17.42 -12.54
N ASP A 226 1.13 -16.35 -12.36
CA ASP A 226 1.27 -15.12 -13.14
C ASP A 226 2.29 -14.14 -12.52
N ALA A 227 2.48 -14.19 -11.19
CA ALA A 227 3.52 -13.45 -10.47
C ALA A 227 4.29 -14.37 -9.50
N PRO A 228 5.08 -15.33 -10.02
CA PRO A 228 5.73 -16.34 -9.21
C PRO A 228 6.71 -15.71 -8.21
N GLY A 229 6.60 -16.15 -6.97
CA GLY A 229 7.47 -15.71 -5.88
C GLY A 229 7.03 -14.40 -5.19
N THR A 230 5.98 -13.72 -5.63
CA THR A 230 5.39 -12.61 -4.87
C THR A 230 4.63 -13.11 -3.64
N CYS A 231 4.57 -12.29 -2.60
CA CYS A 231 3.86 -12.62 -1.37
C CYS A 231 2.38 -12.26 -1.49
N LEU A 232 1.52 -13.08 -0.89
CA LEU A 232 0.10 -12.78 -0.72
C LEU A 232 -0.14 -12.22 0.70
N ALA A 233 -0.96 -11.18 0.81
CA ALA A 233 -1.55 -10.74 2.06
C ALA A 233 -3.08 -10.78 1.94
N LEU A 234 -3.73 -11.66 2.71
CA LEU A 234 -5.18 -11.77 2.71
C LEU A 234 -5.77 -10.82 3.76
N SER A 235 -6.49 -9.81 3.31
CA SER A 235 -7.29 -8.88 4.13
C SER A 235 -8.55 -9.58 4.64
N LEU A 236 -8.41 -10.31 5.76
CA LEU A 236 -9.46 -11.15 6.33
C LEU A 236 -10.43 -10.34 7.20
N HIS A 237 -9.92 -9.61 8.19
CA HIS A 237 -10.55 -8.64 9.09
C HIS A 237 -11.67 -9.18 10.00
N ALA A 238 -12.17 -10.40 9.78
CA ALA A 238 -13.17 -11.03 10.64
C ALA A 238 -13.05 -12.55 10.62
N PRO A 239 -13.35 -13.24 11.74
CA PRO A 239 -13.26 -14.69 11.84
C PRO A 239 -14.52 -15.43 11.37
N THR A 240 -15.65 -14.71 11.15
CA THR A 240 -16.91 -15.29 10.69
C THR A 240 -17.46 -14.56 9.46
N GLN A 241 -18.26 -15.25 8.67
CA GLN A 241 -18.87 -14.69 7.47
C GLN A 241 -19.76 -13.47 7.77
N GLU A 242 -20.58 -13.57 8.82
CA GLU A 242 -21.53 -12.52 9.21
C GLU A 242 -20.81 -11.24 9.63
N LEU A 243 -19.75 -11.37 10.45
CA LEU A 243 -18.96 -10.22 10.87
C LEU A 243 -18.16 -9.65 9.71
N ARG A 244 -17.62 -10.54 8.85
CA ARG A 244 -16.85 -10.12 7.69
C ARG A 244 -17.69 -9.29 6.70
N GLN A 245 -18.94 -9.69 6.45
CA GLN A 245 -19.85 -8.93 5.58
C GLN A 245 -20.19 -7.54 6.13
N LYS A 246 -20.20 -7.37 7.45
CA LYS A 246 -20.43 -6.06 8.09
C LYS A 246 -19.21 -5.14 7.94
N ILE A 247 -18.01 -5.69 7.95
CA ILE A 247 -16.73 -4.94 7.90
C ILE A 247 -16.28 -4.74 6.45
N VAL A 248 -16.43 -5.78 5.60
CA VAL A 248 -16.07 -5.82 4.19
C VAL A 248 -17.31 -6.18 3.37
N PRO A 249 -18.13 -5.23 2.92
CA PRO A 249 -19.42 -5.50 2.28
C PRO A 249 -19.35 -6.41 1.07
N THR A 250 -18.28 -6.32 0.28
CA THR A 250 -18.04 -7.18 -0.89
C THR A 250 -17.72 -8.63 -0.53
N ALA A 251 -17.54 -8.98 0.74
CA ALA A 251 -17.43 -10.37 1.20
C ALA A 251 -18.70 -11.21 0.97
N THR A 252 -19.79 -10.57 0.57
CA THR A 252 -20.99 -11.27 0.07
C THR A 252 -20.74 -12.03 -1.24
N ALA A 253 -19.83 -11.55 -2.09
CA ALA A 253 -19.50 -12.17 -3.37
C ALA A 253 -18.73 -13.49 -3.23
N TYR A 254 -17.89 -13.61 -2.20
CA TYR A 254 -17.09 -14.79 -1.92
C TYR A 254 -17.24 -15.18 -0.45
N LYS A 255 -17.78 -16.39 -0.22
CA LYS A 255 -18.00 -16.90 1.13
C LYS A 255 -16.66 -17.22 1.81
N LEU A 256 -16.63 -17.06 3.12
CA LEU A 256 -15.44 -17.28 3.93
C LEU A 256 -14.87 -18.70 3.76
N ASP A 257 -15.73 -19.73 3.70
CA ASP A 257 -15.31 -21.13 3.51
C ASP A 257 -14.61 -21.35 2.17
N GLU A 258 -15.10 -20.71 1.09
CA GLU A 258 -14.47 -20.78 -0.21
C GLU A 258 -13.15 -20.00 -0.22
N LEU A 259 -13.11 -18.85 0.43
CA LEU A 259 -11.90 -18.05 0.58
C LEU A 259 -10.81 -18.83 1.33
N MET A 260 -11.16 -19.51 2.42
CA MET A 260 -10.20 -20.30 3.20
C MET A 260 -9.71 -21.53 2.43
N ARG A 261 -10.57 -22.20 1.65
CA ARG A 261 -10.14 -23.26 0.74
C ARG A 261 -9.17 -22.75 -0.33
N THR A 262 -9.46 -21.57 -0.90
CA THR A 262 -8.58 -20.93 -1.90
C THR A 262 -7.23 -20.54 -1.27
N LEU A 263 -7.23 -20.10 -0.01
CA LEU A 263 -5.99 -19.88 0.73
C LEU A 263 -5.20 -21.17 0.89
N ASP A 264 -5.84 -22.29 1.21
CA ASP A 264 -5.19 -23.60 1.32
C ASP A 264 -4.61 -24.06 -0.04
N GLU A 265 -5.36 -23.88 -1.13
CA GLU A 265 -4.88 -24.10 -2.50
C GLU A 265 -3.62 -23.27 -2.80
N TYR A 266 -3.63 -21.98 -2.42
CA TYR A 266 -2.50 -21.06 -2.58
C TYR A 266 -1.28 -21.53 -1.77
N LEU A 267 -1.46 -21.89 -0.50
CA LEU A 267 -0.39 -22.37 0.38
C LEU A 267 0.23 -23.70 -0.13
N ALA A 268 -0.58 -24.55 -0.75
CA ALA A 268 -0.13 -25.82 -1.32
C ALA A 268 0.60 -25.67 -2.67
N SER A 269 0.26 -24.63 -3.45
CA SER A 269 0.73 -24.48 -4.85
C SER A 269 2.02 -23.66 -4.99
N GLY A 270 2.40 -22.90 -3.96
CA GLY A 270 3.53 -21.97 -4.02
C GLY A 270 4.81 -22.54 -3.40
N PRO A 271 6.00 -21.99 -3.77
CA PRO A 271 7.17 -22.11 -2.91
C PRO A 271 6.76 -21.60 -1.52
N LYS A 272 7.39 -22.10 -0.43
CA LYS A 272 7.10 -21.70 0.96
C LYS A 272 7.24 -20.19 1.16
N MET A 273 6.27 -19.45 0.61
CA MET A 273 6.21 -17.99 0.65
C MET A 273 5.51 -17.57 1.95
N LYS A 274 5.96 -16.47 2.51
CA LYS A 274 5.32 -15.89 3.69
C LYS A 274 3.96 -15.32 3.29
N THR A 275 2.89 -16.08 3.47
CA THR A 275 1.53 -15.60 3.32
C THR A 275 1.12 -14.87 4.59
N MET A 276 0.63 -13.64 4.45
CA MET A 276 0.14 -12.84 5.57
C MET A 276 -1.38 -12.83 5.62
N ILE A 277 -1.91 -12.84 6.83
CA ILE A 277 -3.32 -12.57 7.11
C ILE A 277 -3.38 -11.21 7.80
N GLU A 278 -3.98 -10.25 7.14
CA GLU A 278 -4.16 -8.90 7.67
C GLU A 278 -5.51 -8.84 8.42
N TYR A 279 -5.46 -8.45 9.68
CA TYR A 279 -6.63 -8.33 10.54
C TYR A 279 -6.67 -6.95 11.19
N CYS A 280 -7.48 -6.04 10.63
CA CYS A 280 -7.72 -4.73 11.21
C CYS A 280 -8.55 -4.92 12.47
N VAL A 281 -8.00 -4.52 13.61
CA VAL A 281 -8.64 -4.64 14.93
C VAL A 281 -9.47 -3.38 15.18
N LEU A 282 -10.79 -3.54 15.30
CA LEU A 282 -11.78 -2.49 15.47
C LEU A 282 -12.35 -2.55 16.88
N GLY A 283 -12.21 -1.47 17.65
CA GLY A 283 -12.64 -1.42 19.05
C GLY A 283 -14.13 -1.72 19.23
N GLY A 284 -14.44 -2.72 20.06
CA GLY A 284 -15.80 -3.17 20.36
C GLY A 284 -16.51 -3.90 19.22
N VAL A 285 -15.80 -4.28 18.15
CA VAL A 285 -16.39 -4.94 16.97
C VAL A 285 -15.81 -6.34 16.74
N ASN A 286 -14.49 -6.47 16.68
CA ASN A 286 -13.80 -7.71 16.37
C ASN A 286 -12.56 -7.94 17.23
N ASP A 287 -12.46 -7.26 18.38
CA ASP A 287 -11.31 -7.22 19.29
C ASP A 287 -11.51 -8.04 20.58
N ASP A 288 -12.65 -8.75 20.72
CA ASP A 288 -12.95 -9.57 21.89
C ASP A 288 -12.26 -10.96 21.86
N GLU A 289 -12.25 -11.65 23.01
CA GLU A 289 -11.66 -12.99 23.16
C GLU A 289 -12.36 -14.02 22.25
N ARG A 290 -13.67 -13.89 22.06
CA ARG A 290 -14.43 -14.78 21.18
C ARG A 290 -13.94 -14.68 19.75
N CYS A 291 -13.73 -13.47 19.25
CA CYS A 291 -13.15 -13.24 17.93
C CYS A 291 -11.73 -13.80 17.83
N ALA A 292 -10.90 -13.65 18.88
CA ALA A 292 -9.56 -14.22 18.90
C ALA A 292 -9.59 -15.76 18.83
N HIS A 293 -10.47 -16.42 19.58
CA HIS A 293 -10.63 -17.88 19.53
C HIS A 293 -11.15 -18.35 18.17
N GLN A 294 -12.17 -17.71 17.63
CA GLN A 294 -12.71 -18.03 16.30
C GLN A 294 -11.67 -17.86 15.20
N LEU A 295 -10.85 -16.79 15.28
CA LEU A 295 -9.76 -16.55 14.34
C LEU A 295 -8.67 -17.61 14.47
N GLY A 296 -8.34 -18.00 15.70
CA GLY A 296 -7.40 -19.08 15.99
C GLY A 296 -7.85 -20.41 15.40
N GLU A 297 -9.13 -20.79 15.58
CA GLU A 297 -9.68 -22.01 14.96
C GLU A 297 -9.66 -21.95 13.44
N LEU A 298 -10.03 -20.80 12.84
CA LEU A 298 -10.05 -20.61 11.38
C LEU A 298 -8.66 -20.74 10.74
N LEU A 299 -7.61 -20.34 11.47
CA LEU A 299 -6.23 -20.36 10.98
C LEU A 299 -5.40 -21.54 11.51
N ARG A 300 -6.00 -22.41 12.35
CA ARG A 300 -5.29 -23.56 12.95
C ARG A 300 -4.58 -24.40 11.88
N GLY A 301 -3.29 -24.67 12.11
CA GLY A 301 -2.48 -25.53 11.24
C GLY A 301 -2.09 -24.92 9.89
N LYS A 302 -2.44 -23.65 9.61
CA LYS A 302 -2.04 -22.98 8.38
C LYS A 302 -0.68 -22.28 8.56
N GLU A 303 0.21 -22.43 7.59
CA GLU A 303 1.54 -21.77 7.58
C GLU A 303 1.41 -20.31 7.16
N VAL A 304 0.84 -19.46 8.03
CA VAL A 304 0.62 -18.03 7.78
C VAL A 304 1.24 -17.16 8.87
N ILE A 305 1.45 -15.89 8.54
CA ILE A 305 1.78 -14.84 9.51
C ILE A 305 0.52 -14.01 9.72
N LEU A 306 -0.01 -14.01 10.93
CA LEU A 306 -1.13 -13.13 11.29
C LEU A 306 -0.59 -11.76 11.71
N ASN A 307 -1.11 -10.71 11.09
CA ASN A 307 -0.75 -9.33 11.37
C ASN A 307 -1.97 -8.60 11.95
N LEU A 308 -1.98 -8.36 13.25
CA LEU A 308 -2.98 -7.54 13.90
C LEU A 308 -2.66 -6.07 13.63
N ILE A 309 -3.59 -5.35 13.04
CA ILE A 309 -3.46 -3.93 12.69
C ILE A 309 -4.44 -3.16 13.56
N PRO A 310 -4.03 -2.55 14.68
CA PRO A 310 -4.90 -1.64 15.41
C PRO A 310 -5.40 -0.55 14.44
N LEU A 311 -6.70 -0.28 14.46
CA LEU A 311 -7.31 0.75 13.61
C LEU A 311 -6.63 2.09 13.82
N ASN A 312 -6.20 2.73 12.76
CA ASN A 312 -5.84 4.14 12.79
C ASN A 312 -7.13 4.98 12.70
N PRO A 313 -7.22 6.13 13.38
CA PRO A 313 -8.39 7.00 13.27
C PRO A 313 -8.69 7.36 11.82
N THR A 314 -9.92 7.18 11.39
CA THR A 314 -10.40 7.50 10.04
C THR A 314 -11.78 8.15 10.11
N ASP A 315 -12.01 9.16 9.27
CA ASP A 315 -13.32 9.82 9.16
C ASP A 315 -14.25 9.02 8.23
N THR A 316 -14.56 7.78 8.63
CA THR A 316 -15.50 6.95 7.88
C THR A 316 -16.90 7.01 8.47
N PRO A 317 -17.97 6.90 7.64
CA PRO A 317 -19.36 6.97 8.12
C PRO A 317 -19.71 5.91 9.18
N ALA A 318 -18.96 4.81 9.23
CA ALA A 318 -19.17 3.75 10.20
C ALA A 318 -18.73 4.11 11.64
N GLY A 319 -17.90 5.15 11.80
CA GLY A 319 -17.49 5.67 13.10
C GLY A 319 -16.72 4.66 13.96
N HIS A 320 -15.95 3.75 13.35
CA HIS A 320 -15.15 2.79 14.10
C HIS A 320 -14.10 3.49 14.96
N VAL A 321 -13.86 2.91 16.14
CA VAL A 321 -12.88 3.44 17.09
C VAL A 321 -11.67 2.52 17.21
N PRO A 322 -10.47 3.06 17.50
CA PRO A 322 -9.29 2.26 17.78
C PRO A 322 -9.54 1.29 18.96
N PRO A 323 -8.98 0.07 18.91
CA PRO A 323 -9.07 -0.88 20.00
C PRO A 323 -8.23 -0.41 21.19
N LYS A 324 -8.57 -0.89 22.39
CA LYS A 324 -7.72 -0.71 23.57
C LYS A 324 -6.45 -1.58 23.42
N LYS A 325 -5.35 -1.09 23.94
CA LYS A 325 -4.07 -1.83 23.90
C LYS A 325 -4.18 -3.19 24.59
N GLU A 326 -4.94 -3.26 25.69
CA GLU A 326 -5.16 -4.46 26.47
C GLU A 326 -5.89 -5.54 25.66
N ASP A 327 -6.88 -5.15 24.84
CA ASP A 327 -7.63 -6.07 23.99
C ASP A 327 -6.76 -6.64 22.86
N VAL A 328 -5.96 -5.79 22.22
CA VAL A 328 -4.97 -6.24 21.21
C VAL A 328 -3.94 -7.20 21.82
N GLN A 329 -3.45 -6.91 23.04
CA GLN A 329 -2.50 -7.79 23.73
C GLN A 329 -3.15 -9.13 24.12
N ARG A 330 -4.41 -9.12 24.52
CA ARG A 330 -5.17 -10.33 24.85
C ARG A 330 -5.35 -11.19 23.61
N MET A 331 -5.77 -10.61 22.47
CA MET A 331 -5.84 -11.31 21.18
C MET A 331 -4.50 -11.93 20.81
N LEU A 332 -3.42 -11.15 20.89
CA LEU A 332 -2.05 -11.62 20.60
C LEU A 332 -1.68 -12.83 21.45
N LEU A 333 -1.97 -12.80 22.76
CA LEU A 333 -1.67 -13.90 23.69
C LEU A 333 -2.49 -15.16 23.36
N ILE A 334 -3.78 -15.04 23.11
CA ILE A 334 -4.65 -16.17 22.72
C ILE A 334 -4.12 -16.79 21.43
N LEU A 335 -3.90 -16.01 20.38
CA LEU A 335 -3.47 -16.50 19.07
C LEU A 335 -2.10 -17.17 19.11
N THR A 336 -1.15 -16.61 19.87
CA THR A 336 0.20 -17.14 19.97
C THR A 336 0.33 -18.31 20.95
N LYS A 337 -0.39 -18.28 22.08
CA LYS A 337 -0.22 -19.28 23.15
C LYS A 337 -1.18 -20.45 23.05
N THR A 338 -2.43 -20.19 22.64
CA THR A 338 -3.45 -21.24 22.54
C THR A 338 -3.42 -21.92 21.16
N TYR A 339 -3.16 -21.15 20.10
CA TYR A 339 -3.25 -21.64 18.73
C TYR A 339 -1.90 -21.82 18.01
N ASP A 340 -0.79 -21.41 18.64
CA ASP A 340 0.58 -21.45 18.07
C ASP A 340 0.70 -20.75 16.71
N ILE A 341 -0.12 -19.68 16.50
CA ILE A 341 -0.08 -18.90 15.28
C ILE A 341 0.95 -17.78 15.44
N PHE A 342 1.91 -17.71 14.49
CA PHE A 342 2.88 -16.62 14.48
C PHE A 342 2.15 -15.29 14.21
N THR A 343 1.96 -14.52 15.28
CA THR A 343 1.17 -13.28 15.25
C THR A 343 2.05 -12.07 15.56
N THR A 344 1.89 -11.02 14.78
CA THR A 344 2.55 -9.72 14.97
C THR A 344 1.51 -8.63 15.18
N VAL A 345 1.88 -7.56 15.88
CA VAL A 345 1.09 -6.34 15.97
C VAL A 345 1.80 -5.26 15.16
N ARG A 346 1.10 -4.65 14.23
CA ARG A 346 1.65 -3.60 13.37
C ARG A 346 1.79 -2.30 14.15
N HIS A 347 2.96 -1.69 14.06
CA HIS A 347 3.15 -0.33 14.52
C HIS A 347 2.65 0.64 13.47
N THR A 348 1.88 1.62 13.90
CA THR A 348 1.43 2.73 13.04
C THR A 348 2.64 3.57 12.63
N MET A 349 2.67 3.98 11.38
CA MET A 349 3.66 4.88 10.81
C MET A 349 2.93 5.92 9.95
N GLY A 350 3.23 7.21 10.15
CA GLY A 350 2.69 8.30 9.35
C GLY A 350 1.23 8.64 9.59
N ASP A 351 0.71 8.37 10.80
CA ASP A 351 -0.65 8.75 11.20
C ASP A 351 -0.82 10.28 11.33
N ASP A 352 0.24 10.98 11.66
CA ASP A 352 0.28 12.44 11.77
C ASP A 352 0.21 13.19 10.41
N ILE A 353 0.29 12.45 9.31
CA ILE A 353 0.18 12.95 7.94
C ILE A 353 -0.92 12.23 7.13
N ASP A 354 -1.85 11.55 7.80
CA ASP A 354 -2.86 10.69 7.15
C ASP A 354 -2.27 9.68 6.16
N GLY A 355 -1.08 9.17 6.45
CA GLY A 355 -0.33 8.22 5.62
C GLY A 355 -0.39 6.78 6.12
N ALA A 356 -1.09 6.52 7.23
CA ALA A 356 -1.21 5.18 7.78
C ALA A 356 -2.28 4.34 7.05
N CYS A 357 -2.26 3.02 7.29
CA CYS A 357 -3.22 2.11 6.67
C CYS A 357 -4.67 2.51 6.97
N GLY A 358 -5.49 2.59 5.91
CA GLY A 358 -6.89 2.98 5.98
C GLY A 358 -7.15 4.48 5.91
N GLN A 359 -6.15 5.34 6.01
CA GLN A 359 -6.30 6.80 6.06
C GLN A 359 -6.23 7.48 4.69
N LEU A 360 -5.79 6.80 3.63
CA LEU A 360 -5.60 7.40 2.30
C LEU A 360 -6.94 7.87 1.71
N ALA A 361 -7.13 9.18 1.64
CA ALA A 361 -8.37 9.84 1.23
C ALA A 361 -8.12 11.11 0.37
N LEU A 362 -6.91 11.29 -0.15
CA LEU A 362 -6.51 12.45 -0.98
C LEU A 362 -6.63 13.79 -0.26
N LYS A 363 -6.50 13.81 1.07
CA LYS A 363 -6.52 15.05 1.86
C LYS A 363 -5.20 15.80 1.69
N VAL A 364 -5.27 17.05 1.21
CA VAL A 364 -4.14 17.99 1.12
C VAL A 364 -4.37 19.09 2.13
N PRO A 365 -3.43 19.40 3.03
CA PRO A 365 -3.59 20.51 3.95
C PRO A 365 -3.81 21.84 3.21
N GLY A 366 -4.93 22.52 3.47
CA GLY A 366 -5.27 23.82 2.87
C GLY A 366 -6.03 23.78 1.55
N GLU A 367 -6.26 22.61 0.95
CA GLU A 367 -7.21 22.45 -0.16
C GLU A 367 -8.61 22.10 0.37
N PRO A 368 -9.70 22.59 -0.30
CA PRO A 368 -11.06 22.19 0.07
C PRO A 368 -11.26 20.69 -0.11
N GLU A 369 -12.07 20.07 0.73
CA GLU A 369 -12.36 18.64 0.64
C GLU A 369 -12.95 18.28 -0.74
N ILE A 370 -12.65 17.06 -1.25
CA ILE A 370 -13.06 16.62 -2.59
C ILE A 370 -14.57 16.66 -2.78
N GLU A 371 -15.38 16.55 -1.72
CA GLU A 371 -16.83 16.72 -1.75
C GLU A 371 -17.25 18.12 -2.23
N ASP A 372 -16.50 19.18 -1.88
CA ASP A 372 -16.76 20.53 -2.34
C ASP A 372 -16.41 20.73 -3.83
N LEU A 373 -15.40 20.03 -4.33
CA LEU A 373 -15.01 20.04 -5.75
C LEU A 373 -16.00 19.27 -6.63
N MET A 374 -16.60 18.18 -6.12
CA MET A 374 -17.63 17.43 -6.84
C MET A 374 -18.98 18.16 -6.84
N SER A 375 -19.32 18.90 -5.80
CA SER A 375 -20.54 19.71 -5.72
C SER A 375 -20.49 20.95 -6.62
N SER A 376 -19.32 21.47 -6.94
CA SER A 376 -19.13 22.67 -7.78
C SER A 376 -19.28 22.43 -9.29
N LYS A 377 -19.31 21.17 -9.77
CA LYS A 377 -19.41 20.82 -11.20
C LYS A 377 -20.85 20.59 -11.71
N LEU A 378 -21.88 20.73 -10.86
CA LEU A 378 -23.27 20.71 -11.30
C LEU A 378 -23.76 22.16 -11.47
N PRO A 379 -24.28 22.57 -12.65
CA PRO A 379 -24.83 23.89 -12.83
C PRO A 379 -26.08 24.08 -11.95
N ARG A 380 -25.97 24.88 -10.89
CA ARG A 380 -27.09 25.28 -10.05
C ARG A 380 -28.03 26.16 -10.87
N THR A 381 -29.20 25.65 -11.19
CA THR A 381 -30.34 26.47 -11.62
C THR A 381 -30.69 27.46 -10.49
N LYS A 382 -30.64 28.76 -10.81
CA LYS A 382 -30.94 29.86 -9.90
C LYS A 382 -32.40 29.80 -9.44
N ALA A 383 -32.61 29.50 -8.18
CA ALA A 383 -33.86 29.90 -7.50
C ALA A 383 -33.56 31.12 -6.64
N THR A 384 -34.11 32.24 -7.06
CA THR A 384 -34.10 33.54 -6.38
C THR A 384 -35.02 33.49 -5.16
N THR A 385 -34.51 33.69 -3.94
CA THR A 385 -35.28 34.22 -2.82
C THR A 385 -34.39 35.11 -1.93
N ARG A 386 -34.87 36.32 -1.78
CA ARG A 386 -34.32 37.44 -1.01
C ARG A 386 -34.62 37.30 0.50
N LYS A 387 -33.83 38.02 1.28
CA LYS A 387 -33.96 38.49 2.70
C LYS A 387 -33.21 37.64 3.71
N SER A 388 -32.56 38.20 4.74
CA SER A 388 -32.36 39.59 5.24
C SER A 388 -31.20 39.53 6.26
N ALA A 389 -30.46 40.62 6.37
CA ALA A 389 -29.35 40.84 7.29
C ALA A 389 -29.81 40.91 8.76
N ARG A 390 -28.96 40.36 9.66
CA ARG A 390 -28.83 40.91 11.02
C ARG A 390 -27.42 40.62 11.57
N ALA A 391 -26.76 41.73 11.87
CA ALA A 391 -25.46 41.78 12.53
C ALA A 391 -25.63 41.64 14.06
N THR A 392 -24.65 41.04 14.75
CA THR A 392 -24.27 41.40 16.14
C THR A 392 -22.91 40.78 16.45
N THR A 393 -21.86 41.52 16.46
CA THR A 393 -21.00 42.06 17.53
C THR A 393 -20.26 41.01 18.41
N THR A 394 -18.97 41.04 18.26
CA THR A 394 -17.77 40.71 19.04
C THR A 394 -17.91 40.61 20.54
N THR A 395 -17.22 39.65 21.17
CA THR A 395 -16.39 39.90 22.38
C THR A 395 -15.23 38.96 22.49
N THR A 396 -14.05 39.52 22.54
CA THR A 396 -12.72 38.95 22.81
C THR A 396 -12.56 38.73 24.30
N THR A 397 -11.99 37.61 24.72
CA THR A 397 -11.32 37.51 26.03
C THR A 397 -10.11 36.61 25.96
N THR A 398 -8.97 37.23 26.13
CA THR A 398 -7.63 36.70 26.39
C THR A 398 -7.51 36.27 27.85
N THR A 399 -6.95 35.13 28.16
CA THR A 399 -6.17 34.94 29.41
C THR A 399 -5.11 33.86 29.29
N THR A 400 -3.96 34.25 29.56
CA THR A 400 -2.60 33.77 29.86
C THR A 400 -2.45 32.46 30.67
N SER A 401 -1.51 31.64 30.21
CA SER A 401 -0.29 31.11 30.87
C SER A 401 -0.36 30.46 32.25
N SER A 402 0.08 29.24 32.43
CA SER A 402 1.39 28.83 32.98
C SER A 402 1.41 27.42 33.56
N ARG A 403 2.56 26.77 33.46
CA ARG A 403 3.11 25.66 34.24
C ARG A 403 2.47 24.27 34.08
N VAL A 404 3.23 23.32 33.56
CA VAL A 404 3.78 22.18 34.32
C VAL A 404 5.01 21.63 33.62
N LYS A 405 6.19 21.74 34.25
CA LYS A 405 7.38 20.90 34.02
C LYS A 405 7.34 19.79 35.08
N SER A 406 7.95 18.64 34.70
CA SER A 406 8.25 17.51 35.58
C SER A 406 7.26 16.35 35.56
N ILE A 407 7.47 15.41 34.63
CA ILE A 407 7.37 13.94 34.84
C ILE A 407 8.05 13.27 33.61
N ALA A 408 9.37 13.27 33.55
CA ALA A 408 10.10 12.67 32.42
C ALA A 408 11.22 11.69 32.83
N SER A 409 11.34 11.33 34.11
CA SER A 409 12.46 10.50 34.60
C SER A 409 12.10 9.07 34.99
N THR A 410 10.83 8.75 35.25
CA THR A 410 10.41 7.42 35.72
C THR A 410 10.04 6.45 34.59
N GLU A 411 9.59 6.94 33.44
CA GLU A 411 9.24 6.06 32.30
C GLU A 411 10.46 5.45 31.58
N ARG A 412 11.61 6.15 31.59
CA ARG A 412 12.83 5.63 30.94
C ARG A 412 13.46 4.43 31.66
N ALA A 413 13.26 4.31 32.96
CA ALA A 413 13.79 3.19 33.75
C ALA A 413 12.99 1.89 33.54
N LEU A 414 11.69 1.98 33.38
CA LEU A 414 10.82 0.80 33.16
C LEU A 414 10.96 0.19 31.76
N VAL A 415 11.23 1.00 30.74
CA VAL A 415 11.46 0.52 29.37
C VAL A 415 12.80 -0.22 29.24
N ALA A 416 13.84 0.20 29.97
CA ALA A 416 15.14 -0.49 29.97
C ALA A 416 15.10 -1.89 30.59
N LEU A 417 14.28 -2.08 31.65
CA LEU A 417 14.14 -3.37 32.31
C LEU A 417 13.35 -4.40 31.47
N SER A 418 12.36 -3.97 30.69
CA SER A 418 11.59 -4.87 29.82
C SER A 418 12.39 -5.35 28.60
N ILE A 419 13.33 -4.57 28.09
CA ILE A 419 14.19 -4.95 26.97
C ILE A 419 15.25 -5.98 27.39
N ALA A 420 15.80 -5.88 28.61
CA ALA A 420 16.75 -6.83 29.14
C ALA A 420 16.13 -8.23 29.38
N SER A 421 14.89 -8.26 29.83
CA SER A 421 14.16 -9.55 30.06
C SER A 421 13.81 -10.27 28.76
N ALA A 422 13.49 -9.54 27.69
CA ALA A 422 13.19 -10.14 26.39
C ALA A 422 14.45 -10.73 25.70
N ALA A 423 15.63 -10.11 25.89
CA ALA A 423 16.88 -10.60 25.33
C ALA A 423 17.36 -11.89 26.03
N LEU A 424 17.15 -12.02 27.33
CA LEU A 424 17.47 -13.25 28.09
C LEU A 424 16.57 -14.44 27.71
N LEU A 425 15.30 -14.19 27.43
CA LEU A 425 14.35 -15.23 26.94
C LEU A 425 14.71 -15.73 25.54
N LEU A 426 15.11 -14.83 24.64
CA LEU A 426 15.56 -15.19 23.29
C LEU A 426 16.83 -16.04 23.33
N TYR A 427 17.78 -15.71 24.20
CA TYR A 427 19.04 -16.48 24.35
C TYR A 427 18.77 -17.88 24.88
N SER A 428 17.84 -18.05 25.83
CA SER A 428 17.47 -19.35 26.39
C SER A 428 16.76 -20.28 25.39
N VAL A 429 15.95 -19.73 24.48
CA VAL A 429 15.26 -20.50 23.44
C VAL A 429 16.24 -20.96 22.33
N VAL A 430 17.18 -20.10 21.95
CA VAL A 430 18.20 -20.44 20.95
C VAL A 430 19.16 -21.50 21.51
N ALA A 431 19.56 -21.38 22.78
CA ALA A 431 20.44 -22.36 23.43
C ALA A 431 19.78 -23.71 23.66
N ARG A 432 18.45 -23.80 23.82
CA ARG A 432 17.73 -25.11 23.89
C ARG A 432 17.63 -25.79 22.52
N ARG A 433 17.46 -25.03 21.44
CA ARG A 433 17.41 -25.62 20.07
C ARG A 433 18.75 -26.15 19.58
N SER A 434 19.88 -25.58 20.00
CA SER A 434 21.21 -26.13 19.67
C SER A 434 21.58 -27.42 20.41
N ARG A 435 21.01 -27.66 21.60
CA ARG A 435 21.21 -28.92 22.37
C ARG A 435 20.34 -30.11 21.92
N GLN A 436 19.31 -29.85 21.09
CA GLN A 436 18.48 -30.93 20.52
C GLN A 436 18.97 -31.39 19.13
N ARG A 437 20.02 -30.77 18.57
CA ARG A 437 20.62 -31.13 17.28
C ARG A 437 22.06 -31.66 17.38
N ALA A 438 22.56 -31.89 18.57
CA ALA A 438 23.74 -32.67 18.90
C ALA A 438 23.28 -33.95 19.62
#